data_54326a9f203c8fcbc7c154c953425ab0
#
_entry.id   54326a9f203c8fcbc7c154c953425ab0
#
_cell.length_a   1.000
_cell.length_b   1.000
_cell.length_c   1.000
_cell.angle_alpha   90.00
_cell.angle_beta   90.00
_cell.angle_gamma   90.00
#
_symmetry.space_group_name_H-M   'P 1'
#
loop_
_entity.id
_entity.type
_entity.pdbx_description
1 polymer ?
#
loop_
_entity_poly.entity_id
_entity_poly.type
_entity_poly.pdbx_seq_one_letter_code
_entity_poly.pdbx_strand_id
1 'polypeptide(L)'
;MRSHIVTVPQTDLMQEINREIVNMVKGKDGRYFNIISNDNTPWGLLASTLSAKAAINPRLIDESWESEGGKIPAVCENVKKIYDQFAEQKGTQLIFCDTGVPGKGKKYDAYSDIINRLVNDYGIPRKEIADIHEANTDEKRKELFAKVNDGSVRILIGGTKNMGTGVNVQKRIVAMHHVDVPWTPADREQREGRGVRQGNEIARDFNDDNVDVYFYATEGSLDMYKYQLQETKGKLFAQFKSGTIGDRTFDEGDAEGDFDPAEVVAMLSGNPVIFEKSKQDKKVEKLRRAKRAYESDWQRRHARYEELQTKKRNYERLLSLNASDVRGLERGGFTADAEGKYPSTVTVSAKDDYSSRKTFEKPKEAGAYIHELLKQNKRVQLSGFQ
;
A
#
# COMPACT_ATOMS: atom_id res chain seq x y z
N MET A 1 15.03 -11.43 20.34
CA MET A 1 13.67 -10.87 20.55
C MET A 1 12.71 -12.01 20.80
N ARG A 2 11.96 -11.97 21.89
CA ARG A 2 10.90 -12.93 22.23
C ARG A 2 9.55 -12.25 22.16
N SER A 3 8.63 -12.76 21.34
CA SER A 3 7.31 -12.17 21.13
C SER A 3 6.27 -12.84 22.01
N HIS A 4 5.42 -12.06 22.67
CA HIS A 4 4.34 -12.48 23.55
C HIS A 4 3.03 -11.86 23.06
N ILE A 5 2.04 -12.67 22.75
CA ILE A 5 0.69 -12.21 22.41
C ILE A 5 -0.16 -12.28 23.67
N VAL A 6 -0.68 -11.14 24.11
CA VAL A 6 -1.57 -11.00 25.26
C VAL A 6 -2.97 -10.72 24.77
N THR A 7 -3.84 -11.71 24.88
CA THR A 7 -5.24 -11.59 24.48
C THR A 7 -6.07 -11.16 25.68
N VAL A 8 -6.89 -10.14 25.49
CA VAL A 8 -7.75 -9.56 26.53
C VAL A 8 -9.21 -9.74 26.12
N PRO A 9 -10.10 -10.24 26.98
CA PRO A 9 -11.52 -10.38 26.67
C PRO A 9 -12.18 -9.01 26.45
N GLN A 10 -13.22 -9.00 25.61
CA GLN A 10 -14.08 -7.82 25.46
C GLN A 10 -14.91 -7.58 26.72
N THR A 11 -15.06 -6.32 27.12
CA THR A 11 -16.08 -5.93 28.08
C THR A 11 -17.46 -5.87 27.40
N ASP A 12 -18.55 -5.93 28.18
CA ASP A 12 -19.91 -5.83 27.65
C ASP A 12 -20.11 -4.53 26.85
N LEU A 13 -19.56 -3.43 27.34
CA LEU A 13 -19.59 -2.14 26.64
C LEU A 13 -18.85 -2.19 25.29
N MET A 14 -17.71 -2.84 25.23
CA MET A 14 -16.98 -3.03 23.94
C MET A 14 -17.80 -3.84 22.94
N GLN A 15 -18.49 -4.90 23.41
CA GLN A 15 -19.37 -5.70 22.57
C GLN A 15 -20.57 -4.90 22.06
N GLU A 16 -21.14 -4.05 22.90
CA GLU A 16 -22.23 -3.15 22.51
C GLU A 16 -21.76 -2.16 21.45
N ILE A 17 -20.63 -1.49 21.67
CA ILE A 17 -20.02 -0.56 20.71
C ILE A 17 -19.76 -1.26 19.35
N ASN A 18 -19.19 -2.46 19.36
CA ASN A 18 -18.92 -3.20 18.12
C ASN A 18 -20.23 -3.54 17.38
N ARG A 19 -21.31 -3.90 18.08
CA ARG A 19 -22.63 -4.11 17.47
C ARG A 19 -23.17 -2.83 16.83
N GLU A 20 -23.03 -1.70 17.52
CA GLU A 20 -23.46 -0.41 16.99
C GLU A 20 -22.63 0.03 15.77
N ILE A 21 -21.32 -0.19 15.78
CA ILE A 21 -20.45 0.04 14.60
C ILE A 21 -20.93 -0.80 13.41
N VAL A 22 -21.27 -2.07 13.63
CA VAL A 22 -21.81 -2.96 12.58
C VAL A 22 -23.15 -2.42 12.04
N ASN A 23 -24.04 -1.97 12.91
CA ASN A 23 -25.34 -1.39 12.51
C ASN A 23 -25.14 -0.11 11.69
N MET A 24 -24.25 0.75 12.12
CA MET A 24 -23.89 2.00 11.44
C MET A 24 -23.38 1.74 10.01
N VAL A 25 -22.47 0.79 9.83
CA VAL A 25 -21.93 0.46 8.50
C VAL A 25 -22.99 -0.18 7.60
N LYS A 26 -23.98 -0.89 8.18
CA LYS A 26 -25.12 -1.44 7.43
C LYS A 26 -26.20 -0.41 7.10
N GLY A 27 -26.00 0.86 7.42
CA GLY A 27 -26.96 1.94 7.20
C GLY A 27 -28.19 1.87 8.10
N LYS A 28 -28.08 1.21 9.27
CA LYS A 28 -29.10 1.23 10.31
C LYS A 28 -28.74 2.30 11.34
N ASP A 29 -29.75 3.03 11.81
CA ASP A 29 -29.56 4.01 12.89
C ASP A 29 -29.12 3.28 14.16
N GLY A 30 -27.90 3.57 14.60
CA GLY A 30 -27.31 3.02 15.82
C GLY A 30 -27.41 4.01 16.97
N ARG A 31 -27.32 3.52 18.20
CA ARG A 31 -27.38 4.33 19.43
C ARG A 31 -26.34 5.46 19.46
N TYR A 32 -25.15 5.22 18.89
CA TYR A 32 -24.02 6.14 18.85
C TYR A 32 -23.90 6.91 17.53
N PHE A 33 -24.85 6.75 16.63
CA PHE A 33 -24.86 7.38 15.30
C PHE A 33 -24.76 8.91 15.39
N ASN A 34 -25.48 9.53 16.31
CA ASN A 34 -25.47 11.00 16.50
C ASN A 34 -24.14 11.56 17.02
N ILE A 35 -23.36 10.76 17.75
CA ILE A 35 -22.04 11.14 18.25
C ILE A 35 -21.01 11.14 17.10
N ILE A 36 -21.27 10.36 16.08
CA ILE A 36 -20.32 10.01 15.02
C ILE A 36 -20.66 10.72 13.70
N SER A 37 -21.93 11.01 13.44
CA SER A 37 -22.44 11.46 12.12
C SER A 37 -22.09 12.90 11.73
N ASN A 38 -21.42 13.66 12.58
CA ASN A 38 -21.08 15.06 12.29
C ASN A 38 -19.83 15.24 11.41
N ASP A 39 -19.21 14.15 10.96
CA ASP A 39 -17.98 14.21 10.18
C ASP A 39 -18.19 13.58 8.80
N ASN A 40 -17.73 14.25 7.75
CA ASN A 40 -17.73 13.76 6.36
C ASN A 40 -16.77 12.57 6.15
N THR A 41 -16.32 11.93 7.22
CA THR A 41 -15.38 10.81 7.19
C THR A 41 -16.03 9.56 6.57
N PRO A 42 -15.38 8.86 5.65
CA PRO A 42 -15.91 7.61 5.11
C PRO A 42 -16.22 6.59 6.21
N TRP A 43 -17.42 6.01 6.18
CA TRP A 43 -17.93 5.08 7.21
C TRP A 43 -16.96 3.98 7.62
N GLY A 44 -16.21 3.42 6.64
CA GLY A 44 -15.22 2.38 6.91
C GLY A 44 -14.04 2.86 7.77
N LEU A 45 -13.54 4.06 7.50
CA LEU A 45 -12.44 4.66 8.27
C LEU A 45 -12.91 5.01 9.69
N LEU A 46 -14.15 5.53 9.81
CA LEU A 46 -14.74 5.86 11.08
C LEU A 46 -14.94 4.60 11.94
N ALA A 47 -15.52 3.55 11.38
CA ALA A 47 -15.70 2.24 12.04
C ALA A 47 -14.38 1.67 12.55
N SER A 48 -13.32 1.74 11.74
CA SER A 48 -11.99 1.33 12.15
C SER A 48 -11.41 2.14 13.29
N THR A 49 -11.55 3.45 13.24
CA THR A 49 -11.07 4.36 14.29
C THR A 49 -11.79 4.11 15.61
N LEU A 50 -13.11 3.94 15.57
CA LEU A 50 -13.92 3.67 16.75
C LEU A 50 -13.61 2.30 17.37
N SER A 51 -13.51 1.27 16.52
CA SER A 51 -13.14 -0.06 16.99
C SER A 51 -11.74 -0.09 17.61
N ALA A 52 -10.77 0.62 17.03
CA ALA A 52 -9.42 0.73 17.59
C ALA A 52 -9.44 1.46 18.96
N LYS A 53 -10.22 2.53 19.09
CA LYS A 53 -10.40 3.24 20.37
C LYS A 53 -11.08 2.35 21.39
N ALA A 54 -12.20 1.71 21.04
CA ALA A 54 -12.95 0.80 21.92
C ALA A 54 -12.06 -0.36 22.41
N ALA A 55 -11.23 -0.91 21.54
CA ALA A 55 -10.31 -2.02 21.87
C ALA A 55 -9.26 -1.62 22.92
N ILE A 56 -8.88 -0.37 23.03
CA ILE A 56 -7.96 0.13 24.07
C ILE A 56 -8.77 0.46 25.34
N ASN A 57 -9.71 1.40 25.22
CA ASN A 57 -10.66 1.76 26.26
C ASN A 57 -11.83 2.55 25.65
N PRO A 58 -13.10 2.16 25.90
CA PRO A 58 -14.29 2.87 25.43
C PRO A 58 -14.33 4.37 25.74
N ARG A 59 -13.71 4.80 26.83
CA ARG A 59 -13.57 6.22 27.21
C ARG A 59 -12.84 7.08 26.18
N LEU A 60 -12.11 6.48 25.27
CA LEU A 60 -11.52 7.20 24.13
C LEU A 60 -12.53 7.61 23.06
N ILE A 61 -13.75 7.05 23.11
CA ILE A 61 -14.89 7.45 22.26
C ILE A 61 -15.75 8.48 23.00
N ASP A 62 -16.15 8.15 24.22
CA ASP A 62 -16.93 9.03 25.09
C ASP A 62 -16.36 8.97 26.53
N GLU A 63 -15.84 10.10 26.98
CA GLU A 63 -15.14 10.22 28.27
C GLU A 63 -16.05 9.96 29.50
N SER A 64 -17.38 10.06 29.32
CA SER A 64 -18.38 9.84 30.36
C SER A 64 -18.62 8.35 30.65
N TRP A 65 -18.16 7.45 29.78
CA TRP A 65 -18.40 6.03 29.97
C TRP A 65 -17.51 5.46 31.06
N GLU A 66 -18.11 4.68 31.94
CA GLU A 66 -17.38 3.87 32.89
C GLU A 66 -16.92 2.59 32.18
N SER A 67 -15.63 2.36 32.18
CA SER A 67 -15.04 1.16 31.57
C SER A 67 -13.90 0.66 32.43
N GLU A 68 -14.16 -0.43 33.13
CA GLU A 68 -13.15 -1.23 33.80
C GLU A 68 -12.71 -2.37 32.90
N GLY A 69 -11.42 -2.72 32.95
CA GLY A 69 -10.87 -3.81 32.12
C GLY A 69 -10.29 -3.31 30.79
N GLY A 70 -10.15 -4.23 29.83
CA GLY A 70 -9.51 -3.97 28.55
C GLY A 70 -7.99 -4.07 28.58
N LYS A 71 -7.32 -3.48 27.60
CA LYS A 71 -5.86 -3.63 27.43
C LYS A 71 -5.03 -2.91 28.48
N ILE A 72 -5.45 -1.74 28.93
CA ILE A 72 -4.65 -0.89 29.84
C ILE A 72 -4.26 -1.60 31.12
N PRO A 73 -5.18 -2.27 31.86
CA PRO A 73 -4.81 -3.07 33.03
C PRO A 73 -3.78 -4.16 32.71
N ALA A 74 -3.97 -4.91 31.62
CA ALA A 74 -3.05 -5.97 31.21
C ALA A 74 -1.65 -5.43 30.85
N VAL A 75 -1.59 -4.25 30.23
CA VAL A 75 -0.33 -3.55 29.96
C VAL A 75 0.35 -3.19 31.27
N CYS A 76 -0.37 -2.57 32.23
CA CYS A 76 0.18 -2.14 33.50
C CYS A 76 0.70 -3.33 34.34
N GLU A 77 -0.03 -4.45 34.34
CA GLU A 77 0.39 -5.68 35.04
C GLU A 77 1.71 -6.24 34.46
N ASN A 78 1.80 -6.36 33.14
CA ASN A 78 3.02 -6.84 32.51
C ASN A 78 4.20 -5.86 32.70
N VAL A 79 3.95 -4.55 32.59
CA VAL A 79 4.97 -3.52 32.85
C VAL A 79 5.47 -3.64 34.30
N LYS A 80 4.59 -3.81 35.28
CA LYS A 80 4.97 -3.99 36.70
C LYS A 80 5.79 -5.25 36.90
N LYS A 81 5.36 -6.37 36.35
CA LYS A 81 6.09 -7.65 36.42
C LYS A 81 7.53 -7.49 35.91
N ILE A 82 7.72 -6.90 34.73
CA ILE A 82 9.05 -6.67 34.14
C ILE A 82 9.85 -5.62 34.95
N TYR A 83 9.17 -4.57 35.45
CA TYR A 83 9.79 -3.56 36.30
C TYR A 83 10.41 -4.18 37.55
N ASP A 84 9.72 -5.10 38.22
CA ASP A 84 10.22 -5.80 39.41
C ASP A 84 11.32 -6.82 39.04
N GLN A 85 11.13 -7.56 37.94
CA GLN A 85 12.10 -8.57 37.50
C GLN A 85 13.48 -7.98 37.23
N PHE A 86 13.55 -6.77 36.68
CA PHE A 86 14.80 -6.08 36.35
C PHE A 86 15.04 -4.86 37.25
N ALA A 87 14.65 -4.94 38.52
CA ALA A 87 14.79 -3.82 39.46
C ALA A 87 16.26 -3.46 39.75
N GLU A 88 17.09 -4.46 40.01
CA GLU A 88 18.51 -4.29 40.30
C GLU A 88 19.29 -3.73 39.10
N GLN A 89 18.99 -4.23 37.90
CA GLN A 89 19.61 -3.82 36.63
C GLN A 89 19.08 -2.50 36.12
N LYS A 90 18.02 -1.94 36.69
CA LYS A 90 17.30 -0.77 36.18
C LYS A 90 16.90 -0.93 34.69
N GLY A 91 16.40 -2.11 34.36
CA GLY A 91 15.92 -2.42 33.00
C GLY A 91 14.82 -1.46 32.57
N THR A 92 14.87 -1.02 31.33
CA THR A 92 13.93 -0.02 30.79
C THR A 92 12.90 -0.65 29.85
N GLN A 93 11.72 -0.05 29.76
CA GLN A 93 10.60 -0.54 28.95
C GLN A 93 10.04 0.57 28.07
N LEU A 94 9.68 0.24 26.83
CA LEU A 94 9.01 1.15 25.90
C LEU A 94 7.55 0.76 25.74
N ILE A 95 6.64 1.72 25.87
CA ILE A 95 5.19 1.52 25.62
C ILE A 95 4.81 2.32 24.39
N PHE A 96 4.40 1.62 23.33
CA PHE A 96 3.95 2.21 22.08
C PHE A 96 2.43 2.26 22.03
N CYS A 97 1.89 3.47 21.85
CA CYS A 97 0.45 3.69 21.67
C CYS A 97 0.24 4.90 20.75
N ASP A 98 -0.28 4.69 19.55
CA ASP A 98 -0.62 5.76 18.60
C ASP A 98 -2.07 6.25 18.77
N THR A 99 -2.93 5.42 19.39
CA THR A 99 -4.33 5.71 19.63
C THR A 99 -4.53 6.19 21.06
N GLY A 100 -5.26 7.30 21.23
CA GLY A 100 -5.53 7.85 22.59
C GLY A 100 -4.35 8.67 23.15
N VAL A 101 -3.63 9.35 22.27
CA VAL A 101 -2.55 10.28 22.62
C VAL A 101 -3.09 11.50 23.35
N PRO A 102 -2.37 12.06 24.34
CA PRO A 102 -2.73 13.29 25.02
C PRO A 102 -3.03 14.44 24.05
N GLY A 103 -4.02 15.28 24.37
CA GLY A 103 -4.40 16.41 23.52
C GLY A 103 -5.11 17.52 24.27
N LYS A 104 -5.05 18.75 23.75
CA LYS A 104 -5.74 19.88 24.36
C LYS A 104 -7.26 19.63 24.40
N GLY A 105 -7.88 19.84 25.55
CA GLY A 105 -9.33 19.71 25.74
C GLY A 105 -9.85 18.29 25.95
N LYS A 106 -9.02 17.27 25.90
CA LYS A 106 -9.38 15.89 26.25
C LYS A 106 -9.33 15.72 27.78
N LYS A 107 -10.39 15.16 28.34
CA LYS A 107 -10.44 14.80 29.78
C LYS A 107 -9.87 13.40 30.04
N TYR A 108 -9.85 12.56 29.01
CA TYR A 108 -9.33 11.20 29.05
C TYR A 108 -8.36 10.93 27.90
N ASP A 109 -7.23 10.33 28.20
CA ASP A 109 -6.28 9.78 27.24
C ASP A 109 -5.62 8.52 27.82
N ALA A 110 -5.16 7.63 26.90
CA ALA A 110 -4.58 6.35 27.31
C ALA A 110 -3.26 6.48 28.05
N TYR A 111 -2.46 7.51 27.77
CA TYR A 111 -1.16 7.71 28.43
C TYR A 111 -1.33 8.07 29.88
N SER A 112 -2.21 9.05 30.16
CA SER A 112 -2.55 9.46 31.54
C SER A 112 -3.15 8.30 32.35
N ASP A 113 -3.98 7.45 31.74
CA ASP A 113 -4.56 6.29 32.42
C ASP A 113 -3.47 5.26 32.75
N ILE A 114 -2.59 4.92 31.82
CA ILE A 114 -1.46 4.02 32.06
C ILE A 114 -0.54 4.57 33.16
N ILE A 115 -0.15 5.84 33.07
CA ILE A 115 0.74 6.48 34.04
C ILE A 115 0.10 6.48 35.45
N ASN A 116 -1.16 6.88 35.54
CA ASN A 116 -1.89 6.95 36.81
C ASN A 116 -2.01 5.57 37.47
N ARG A 117 -2.31 4.52 36.70
CA ARG A 117 -2.34 3.14 37.22
C ARG A 117 -0.98 2.66 37.66
N LEU A 118 0.06 2.89 36.87
CA LEU A 118 1.41 2.49 37.23
C LEU A 118 1.88 3.18 38.53
N VAL A 119 1.51 4.42 38.73
CA VAL A 119 1.86 5.17 39.95
C VAL A 119 0.97 4.78 41.11
N ASN A 120 -0.34 4.84 40.97
CA ASN A 120 -1.29 4.73 42.09
C ASN A 120 -1.58 3.28 42.49
N ASP A 121 -1.74 2.38 41.49
CA ASP A 121 -2.15 1.00 41.75
C ASP A 121 -0.92 0.10 41.92
N TYR A 122 0.16 0.39 41.20
CA TYR A 122 1.39 -0.43 41.22
C TYR A 122 2.58 0.18 41.93
N GLY A 123 2.47 1.42 42.43
CA GLY A 123 3.48 2.06 43.26
C GLY A 123 4.80 2.39 42.56
N ILE A 124 4.81 2.49 41.23
CA ILE A 124 6.01 2.89 40.49
C ILE A 124 6.23 4.40 40.63
N PRO A 125 7.44 4.85 41.03
CA PRO A 125 7.68 6.27 41.20
C PRO A 125 7.45 7.07 39.91
N ARG A 126 6.64 8.15 39.96
CA ARG A 126 6.35 8.99 38.81
C ARG A 126 7.59 9.49 38.08
N LYS A 127 8.67 9.78 38.80
CA LYS A 127 9.95 10.21 38.22
C LYS A 127 10.62 9.18 37.29
N GLU A 128 10.27 7.91 37.43
CA GLU A 128 10.79 6.80 36.61
C GLU A 128 9.93 6.49 35.39
N ILE A 129 8.80 7.24 35.24
CA ILE A 129 7.90 7.14 34.08
C ILE A 129 7.94 8.46 33.31
N ALA A 130 8.10 8.40 32.00
CA ALA A 130 8.06 9.59 31.14
C ALA A 130 7.11 9.42 29.95
N ASP A 131 6.41 10.47 29.61
CA ASP A 131 5.70 10.64 28.35
C ASP A 131 6.61 11.42 27.37
N ILE A 132 6.81 10.92 26.17
CA ILE A 132 7.61 11.57 25.13
C ILE A 132 7.16 13.00 24.82
N HIS A 133 5.86 13.31 25.03
CA HIS A 133 5.29 14.63 24.78
C HIS A 133 5.72 15.68 25.81
N GLU A 134 6.22 15.26 26.97
CA GLU A 134 6.82 16.16 27.98
C GLU A 134 8.14 16.77 27.47
N ALA A 135 8.80 16.09 26.53
CA ALA A 135 10.05 16.54 25.89
C ALA A 135 9.76 17.18 24.52
N ASN A 136 9.31 18.42 24.53
CA ASN A 136 8.84 19.15 23.36
C ASN A 136 9.95 19.84 22.53
N THR A 137 11.22 19.82 22.99
CA THR A 137 12.38 20.30 22.24
C THR A 137 13.41 19.19 22.04
N ASP A 138 14.31 19.36 21.07
CA ASP A 138 15.36 18.38 20.79
C ASP A 138 16.34 18.22 21.96
N GLU A 139 16.61 19.29 22.72
CA GLU A 139 17.47 19.26 23.91
C GLU A 139 16.80 18.43 25.01
N LYS A 140 15.51 18.68 25.31
CA LYS A 140 14.74 17.90 26.28
C LYS A 140 14.62 16.43 25.91
N ARG A 141 14.49 16.14 24.59
CA ARG A 141 14.47 14.77 24.10
C ARG A 141 15.81 14.06 24.31
N LYS A 142 16.92 14.74 24.01
CA LYS A 142 18.27 14.20 24.30
C LYS A 142 18.49 13.93 25.79
N GLU A 143 18.04 14.84 26.64
CA GLU A 143 18.11 14.66 28.10
C GLU A 143 17.24 13.48 28.56
N LEU A 144 16.00 13.37 28.05
CA LEU A 144 15.12 12.25 28.36
C LEU A 144 15.74 10.91 27.95
N PHE A 145 16.29 10.83 26.72
CA PHE A 145 16.92 9.60 26.25
C PHE A 145 18.20 9.24 27.04
N ALA A 146 18.93 10.22 27.54
CA ALA A 146 20.03 9.98 28.46
C ALA A 146 19.53 9.34 29.76
N LYS A 147 18.41 9.85 30.34
CA LYS A 147 17.78 9.29 31.55
C LYS A 147 17.21 7.89 31.34
N VAL A 148 16.73 7.57 30.12
CA VAL A 148 16.32 6.19 29.78
C VAL A 148 17.54 5.27 29.70
N ASN A 149 18.63 5.72 29.07
CA ASN A 149 19.85 4.93 28.93
C ASN A 149 20.61 4.71 30.22
N ASP A 150 20.49 5.59 31.21
CA ASP A 150 21.11 5.42 32.54
C ASP A 150 20.20 4.68 33.54
N GLY A 151 18.91 4.48 33.17
CA GLY A 151 17.95 3.81 34.02
C GLY A 151 17.28 4.68 35.07
N SER A 152 17.45 6.01 35.02
CA SER A 152 16.72 6.97 35.88
C SER A 152 15.25 7.07 35.47
N VAL A 153 14.93 6.91 34.15
CA VAL A 153 13.61 6.71 33.61
C VAL A 153 13.54 5.28 33.12
N ARG A 154 12.69 4.48 33.74
CA ARG A 154 12.55 3.04 33.44
C ARG A 154 11.38 2.72 32.51
N ILE A 155 10.44 3.63 32.38
CA ILE A 155 9.26 3.45 31.50
C ILE A 155 9.12 4.69 30.63
N LEU A 156 9.17 4.50 29.31
CA LEU A 156 8.94 5.56 28.32
C LEU A 156 7.71 5.24 27.48
N ILE A 157 6.72 6.15 27.47
CA ILE A 157 5.47 6.01 26.70
C ILE A 157 5.53 6.97 25.52
N GLY A 158 5.13 6.49 24.31
CA GLY A 158 5.06 7.33 23.14
C GLY A 158 4.45 6.65 21.92
N GLY A 159 4.20 7.42 20.89
CA GLY A 159 3.72 6.93 19.60
C GLY A 159 4.85 6.60 18.64
N THR A 160 4.53 5.83 17.59
CA THR A 160 5.47 5.44 16.52
C THR A 160 6.22 6.65 15.94
N LYS A 161 5.49 7.73 15.64
CA LYS A 161 6.06 8.94 15.05
C LYS A 161 7.10 9.61 15.96
N ASN A 162 6.83 9.66 17.26
CA ASN A 162 7.67 10.38 18.21
C ASN A 162 8.84 9.54 18.76
N MET A 163 8.66 8.22 18.82
CA MET A 163 9.70 7.27 19.26
C MET A 163 10.31 6.48 18.08
N GLY A 164 9.77 6.61 16.89
CA GLY A 164 10.22 5.90 15.69
C GLY A 164 11.42 6.54 14.96
N THR A 165 11.76 7.81 15.19
CA THR A 165 12.87 8.51 14.52
C THR A 165 13.78 9.18 15.51
N GLY A 166 15.11 9.00 15.33
CA GLY A 166 16.13 9.69 16.15
C GLY A 166 16.28 9.24 17.60
N VAL A 167 15.51 8.25 18.05
CA VAL A 167 15.56 7.74 19.43
C VAL A 167 16.70 6.74 19.59
N ASN A 168 17.60 7.01 20.52
CA ASN A 168 18.73 6.14 20.85
C ASN A 168 18.66 5.77 22.34
N VAL A 169 17.82 4.78 22.70
CA VAL A 169 17.53 4.37 24.08
C VAL A 169 17.80 2.90 24.34
N GLN A 170 18.57 2.24 23.46
CA GLN A 170 18.72 0.79 23.46
C GLN A 170 19.51 0.17 24.62
N LYS A 171 20.28 0.94 25.40
CA LYS A 171 21.24 0.36 26.32
C LYS A 171 20.67 -0.57 27.39
N ARG A 172 19.44 -0.32 27.85
CA ARG A 172 18.82 -1.00 28.98
C ARG A 172 17.43 -1.57 28.66
N ILE A 173 17.01 -1.58 27.42
CA ILE A 173 15.65 -2.05 27.06
C ILE A 173 15.53 -3.54 27.29
N VAL A 174 14.61 -3.94 28.14
CA VAL A 174 14.28 -5.34 28.44
C VAL A 174 12.92 -5.74 27.86
N ALA A 175 12.02 -4.78 27.69
CA ALA A 175 10.71 -5.05 27.09
C ALA A 175 10.16 -3.90 26.24
N MET A 176 9.31 -4.25 25.31
CA MET A 176 8.49 -3.34 24.49
C MET A 176 7.02 -3.79 24.53
N HIS A 177 6.12 -2.84 24.66
CA HIS A 177 4.68 -3.07 24.77
C HIS A 177 3.95 -2.34 23.62
N HIS A 178 3.31 -3.09 22.73
CA HIS A 178 2.48 -2.55 21.66
C HIS A 178 1.02 -2.55 22.10
N VAL A 179 0.56 -1.44 22.68
CA VAL A 179 -0.84 -1.28 23.16
C VAL A 179 -1.82 -1.29 22.01
N ASP A 180 -1.44 -0.68 20.89
CA ASP A 180 -2.16 -0.73 19.64
C ASP A 180 -1.34 -1.38 18.53
N VAL A 181 -2.06 -1.89 17.53
CA VAL A 181 -1.47 -2.53 16.36
C VAL A 181 -1.20 -1.47 15.31
N PRO A 182 0.06 -1.24 14.89
CA PRO A 182 0.36 -0.31 13.82
C PRO A 182 -0.30 -0.76 12.50
N TRP A 183 -0.52 0.18 11.59
CA TRP A 183 -1.19 -0.10 10.33
C TRP A 183 -0.33 -0.89 9.34
N THR A 184 0.97 -0.65 9.33
CA THR A 184 1.87 -1.27 8.37
C THR A 184 2.92 -2.13 9.05
N PRO A 185 3.42 -3.20 8.38
CA PRO A 185 4.57 -3.95 8.87
C PRO A 185 5.82 -3.07 9.05
N ALA A 186 6.00 -2.06 8.21
CA ALA A 186 7.11 -1.12 8.31
C ALA A 186 7.08 -0.31 9.62
N ASP A 187 5.89 0.15 10.04
CA ASP A 187 5.73 0.85 11.33
C ASP A 187 6.06 -0.09 12.51
N ARG A 188 5.67 -1.36 12.40
CA ARG A 188 6.02 -2.39 13.38
C ARG A 188 7.52 -2.61 13.43
N GLU A 189 8.18 -2.85 12.30
CA GLU A 189 9.63 -2.99 12.19
C GLU A 189 10.35 -1.75 12.73
N GLN A 190 9.80 -0.57 12.48
CA GLN A 190 10.34 0.69 12.98
C GLN A 190 10.27 0.77 14.51
N ARG A 191 9.16 0.36 15.14
CA ARG A 191 9.04 0.28 16.61
C ARG A 191 10.03 -0.73 17.16
N GLU A 192 10.03 -1.96 16.65
CA GLU A 192 10.87 -3.06 17.11
C GLU A 192 12.36 -2.76 16.92
N GLY A 193 12.73 -2.16 15.79
CA GLY A 193 14.11 -1.74 15.49
C GLY A 193 14.66 -0.66 16.45
N ARG A 194 13.87 -0.10 17.37
CA ARG A 194 14.36 0.81 18.43
C ARG A 194 14.83 0.07 19.66
N GLY A 195 14.17 -1.02 20.00
CA GLY A 195 14.55 -1.84 21.16
C GLY A 195 15.58 -2.91 20.84
N VAL A 196 15.57 -3.43 19.61
CA VAL A 196 16.45 -4.51 19.17
C VAL A 196 17.63 -3.93 18.39
N ARG A 197 18.58 -3.31 19.10
CA ARG A 197 19.81 -2.77 18.52
C ARG A 197 21.03 -3.29 19.27
N GLN A 198 22.16 -3.31 18.57
CA GLN A 198 23.45 -3.60 19.21
C GLN A 198 23.73 -2.59 20.34
N GLY A 199 24.38 -3.07 21.43
CA GLY A 199 24.74 -2.26 22.56
C GLY A 199 23.71 -2.25 23.69
N ASN A 200 22.78 -3.21 23.72
CA ASN A 200 21.90 -3.45 24.86
C ASN A 200 22.59 -4.36 25.86
N GLU A 201 23.17 -3.74 26.88
CA GLU A 201 23.95 -4.42 27.90
C GLU A 201 23.08 -5.31 28.81
N ILE A 202 21.90 -4.80 29.19
CA ILE A 202 21.00 -5.54 30.10
C ILE A 202 20.37 -6.74 29.42
N ALA A 203 19.91 -6.61 28.17
CA ALA A 203 19.37 -7.75 27.43
C ALA A 203 20.44 -8.85 27.27
N ARG A 204 21.68 -8.46 26.90
CA ARG A 204 22.78 -9.40 26.68
C ARG A 204 23.15 -10.15 27.96
N ASP A 205 23.29 -9.43 29.06
CA ASP A 205 23.90 -9.99 30.27
C ASP A 205 22.86 -10.62 31.22
N PHE A 206 21.59 -10.22 31.14
CA PHE A 206 20.55 -10.60 32.11
C PHE A 206 19.23 -11.13 31.47
N ASN A 207 19.11 -11.16 30.13
CA ASN A 207 17.91 -11.63 29.46
C ASN A 207 18.19 -12.48 28.20
N ASP A 208 19.24 -13.31 28.22
CA ASP A 208 19.65 -14.23 27.15
C ASP A 208 19.79 -13.54 25.79
N ASP A 209 20.30 -12.32 25.77
CA ASP A 209 20.42 -11.43 24.61
C ASP A 209 19.07 -11.16 23.92
N ASN A 210 17.97 -11.18 24.66
CA ASN A 210 16.63 -10.96 24.15
C ASN A 210 15.99 -9.70 24.74
N VAL A 211 15.12 -9.08 23.95
CA VAL A 211 14.13 -8.10 24.37
C VAL A 211 12.75 -8.74 24.23
N ASP A 212 11.94 -8.68 25.28
CA ASP A 212 10.59 -9.20 25.29
C ASP A 212 9.62 -8.20 24.63
N VAL A 213 8.84 -8.65 23.66
CA VAL A 213 7.92 -7.80 22.92
C VAL A 213 6.48 -8.28 23.13
N TYR A 214 5.69 -7.47 23.80
CA TYR A 214 4.30 -7.75 24.13
C TYR A 214 3.36 -7.10 23.12
N PHE A 215 2.50 -7.91 22.51
CA PHE A 215 1.45 -7.47 21.61
C PHE A 215 0.11 -7.68 22.29
N TYR A 216 -0.61 -6.58 22.53
CA TYR A 216 -1.92 -6.63 23.19
C TYR A 216 -3.04 -6.61 22.15
N ALA A 217 -3.94 -7.58 22.23
CA ALA A 217 -5.10 -7.70 21.36
C ALA A 217 -6.37 -7.93 22.16
N THR A 218 -7.42 -7.19 21.85
CA THR A 218 -8.76 -7.46 22.39
C THR A 218 -9.46 -8.50 21.53
N GLU A 219 -10.01 -9.55 22.14
CA GLU A 219 -10.76 -10.58 21.43
C GLU A 219 -11.91 -9.97 20.63
N GLY A 220 -12.18 -10.51 19.42
CA GLY A 220 -13.26 -10.03 18.56
C GLY A 220 -13.12 -8.57 18.09
N SER A 221 -11.95 -7.96 18.26
CA SER A 221 -11.66 -6.61 17.78
C SER A 221 -10.83 -6.61 16.51
N LEU A 222 -10.66 -5.42 15.92
CA LEU A 222 -9.78 -5.22 14.77
C LEU A 222 -8.29 -5.54 15.03
N ASP A 223 -7.86 -5.63 16.28
CA ASP A 223 -6.47 -5.90 16.59
C ASP A 223 -6.01 -7.24 16.06
N MET A 224 -6.81 -8.31 16.29
CA MET A 224 -6.50 -9.66 15.80
C MET A 224 -6.39 -9.68 14.27
N TYR A 225 -7.29 -8.97 13.59
CA TYR A 225 -7.24 -8.85 12.14
C TYR A 225 -5.97 -8.14 11.66
N LYS A 226 -5.65 -6.99 12.28
CA LYS A 226 -4.43 -6.25 11.94
C LYS A 226 -3.18 -7.09 12.13
N TYR A 227 -3.10 -7.88 13.21
CA TYR A 227 -1.97 -8.79 13.43
C TYR A 227 -1.88 -9.86 12.36
N GLN A 228 -2.98 -10.53 12.00
CA GLN A 228 -3.02 -11.51 10.92
C GLN A 228 -2.63 -10.90 9.57
N LEU A 229 -3.12 -9.69 9.27
CA LEU A 229 -2.79 -8.98 8.04
C LEU A 229 -1.29 -8.61 7.99
N GLN A 230 -0.73 -8.15 9.11
CA GLN A 230 0.71 -7.85 9.19
C GLN A 230 1.57 -9.10 9.06
N GLU A 231 1.16 -10.22 9.64
CA GLU A 231 1.88 -11.48 9.50
C GLU A 231 1.88 -11.96 8.04
N THR A 232 0.75 -11.90 7.36
CA THR A 232 0.63 -12.25 5.95
C THR A 232 1.50 -11.33 5.07
N LYS A 233 1.44 -10.02 5.28
CA LYS A 233 2.29 -9.06 4.57
C LYS A 233 3.77 -9.25 4.88
N GLY A 234 4.11 -9.51 6.14
CA GLY A 234 5.50 -9.77 6.56
C GLY A 234 6.09 -11.00 5.87
N LYS A 235 5.31 -12.09 5.72
CA LYS A 235 5.73 -13.28 4.98
C LYS A 235 5.97 -12.99 3.50
N LEU A 236 5.10 -12.20 2.85
CA LEU A 236 5.28 -11.76 1.46
C LEU A 236 6.54 -10.92 1.28
N PHE A 237 6.78 -9.94 2.15
CA PHE A 237 8.00 -9.13 2.11
C PHE A 237 9.27 -9.96 2.36
N ALA A 238 9.23 -10.93 3.28
CA ALA A 238 10.34 -11.83 3.54
C ALA A 238 10.66 -12.71 2.32
N GLN A 239 9.66 -13.25 1.63
CA GLN A 239 9.82 -14.00 0.39
C GLN A 239 10.40 -13.13 -0.74
N PHE A 240 9.95 -11.89 -0.85
CA PHE A 240 10.50 -10.93 -1.80
C PHE A 240 11.98 -10.64 -1.54
N LYS A 241 12.33 -10.41 -0.29
CA LYS A 241 13.70 -10.06 0.13
C LYS A 241 14.69 -11.23 0.00
N SER A 242 14.21 -12.48 0.17
CA SER A 242 15.00 -13.69 0.04
C SER A 242 15.18 -14.17 -1.41
N GLY A 243 14.50 -13.54 -2.39
CA GLY A 243 14.57 -13.97 -3.80
C GLY A 243 13.94 -15.34 -4.10
N THR A 244 13.24 -15.93 -3.13
CA THR A 244 12.59 -17.26 -3.26
C THR A 244 11.23 -17.22 -3.96
N ILE A 245 11.01 -16.22 -4.80
CA ILE A 245 9.77 -16.08 -5.56
C ILE A 245 9.83 -17.03 -6.76
N GLY A 246 9.17 -18.19 -6.62
CA GLY A 246 9.06 -19.18 -7.68
C GLY A 246 8.09 -18.83 -8.81
N ASP A 247 7.16 -17.91 -8.59
CA ASP A 247 6.13 -17.55 -9.55
C ASP A 247 6.28 -16.11 -10.05
N ARG A 248 6.15 -15.96 -11.39
CA ARG A 248 6.22 -14.66 -12.08
C ARG A 248 5.02 -13.74 -11.87
N THR A 249 4.02 -14.19 -11.13
CA THR A 249 2.79 -13.44 -10.86
C THR A 249 2.68 -13.14 -9.38
N PHE A 250 2.90 -11.87 -9.02
CA PHE A 250 2.46 -11.36 -7.73
C PHE A 250 0.94 -11.30 -7.72
N ASP A 251 0.35 -11.89 -6.71
CA ASP A 251 -1.05 -11.68 -6.39
C ASP A 251 -1.18 -10.32 -5.69
N GLU A 252 -1.20 -9.24 -6.49
CA GLU A 252 -1.35 -7.85 -6.01
C GLU A 252 -2.55 -7.68 -5.07
N GLY A 253 -3.58 -8.55 -5.19
CA GLY A 253 -4.76 -8.52 -4.33
C GLY A 253 -4.50 -8.86 -2.86
N ASP A 254 -3.40 -9.55 -2.54
CA ASP A 254 -3.02 -9.85 -1.15
C ASP A 254 -2.03 -8.80 -0.60
N ALA A 255 -1.38 -8.04 -1.48
CA ALA A 255 -0.45 -6.95 -1.11
C ALA A 255 -1.16 -5.60 -0.91
N GLU A 256 -2.25 -5.34 -1.60
CA GLU A 256 -3.17 -4.22 -1.34
C GLU A 256 -4.03 -4.54 -0.13
N GLY A 257 -3.42 -4.45 1.05
CA GLY A 257 -4.14 -4.47 2.32
C GLY A 257 -4.90 -3.17 2.52
N ASP A 258 -5.72 -2.80 1.55
CA ASP A 258 -6.71 -1.79 1.76
C ASP A 258 -7.75 -2.30 2.74
N PHE A 259 -8.00 -1.45 3.71
CA PHE A 259 -9.04 -1.62 4.70
C PHE A 259 -10.38 -1.85 4.00
N ASP A 260 -10.87 -3.10 4.07
CA ASP A 260 -12.19 -3.43 3.55
C ASP A 260 -13.25 -3.27 4.65
N PRO A 261 -14.13 -2.27 4.54
CA PRO A 261 -15.21 -2.07 5.50
C PRO A 261 -16.07 -3.32 5.71
N ALA A 262 -16.25 -4.13 4.66
CA ALA A 262 -17.06 -5.35 4.75
C ALA A 262 -16.37 -6.44 5.60
N GLU A 263 -15.06 -6.58 5.51
CA GLU A 263 -14.29 -7.50 6.39
C GLU A 263 -14.34 -7.05 7.85
N VAL A 264 -14.21 -5.75 8.09
CA VAL A 264 -14.31 -5.18 9.44
C VAL A 264 -15.67 -5.49 10.06
N VAL A 265 -16.74 -5.23 9.31
CA VAL A 265 -18.10 -5.55 9.75
C VAL A 265 -18.29 -7.04 10.01
N ALA A 266 -17.78 -7.88 9.09
CA ALA A 266 -17.85 -9.32 9.25
C ALA A 266 -17.17 -9.79 10.54
N MET A 267 -16.01 -9.22 10.83
CA MET A 267 -15.21 -9.54 12.00
C MET A 267 -15.84 -9.04 13.30
N LEU A 268 -16.27 -7.76 13.33
CA LEU A 268 -16.93 -7.17 14.50
C LEU A 268 -18.29 -7.82 14.79
N SER A 269 -18.93 -8.45 13.79
CA SER A 269 -20.19 -9.17 13.97
C SER A 269 -20.03 -10.47 14.77
N GLY A 270 -18.79 -10.96 14.96
CA GLY A 270 -18.50 -12.24 15.60
C GLY A 270 -19.08 -13.47 14.86
N ASN A 271 -19.60 -13.27 13.63
CA ASN A 271 -20.22 -14.33 12.86
C ASN A 271 -19.24 -14.89 11.79
N PRO A 272 -18.72 -16.11 11.96
CA PRO A 272 -17.76 -16.70 11.04
C PRO A 272 -18.31 -16.84 9.62
N VAL A 273 -19.61 -17.01 9.44
CA VAL A 273 -20.25 -17.14 8.12
C VAL A 273 -20.17 -15.83 7.33
N ILE A 274 -20.37 -14.69 8.00
CA ILE A 274 -20.26 -13.37 7.37
C ILE A 274 -18.80 -13.12 6.94
N PHE A 275 -17.85 -13.53 7.76
CA PHE A 275 -16.43 -13.41 7.45
C PHE A 275 -16.02 -14.26 6.25
N GLU A 276 -16.43 -15.52 6.22
CA GLU A 276 -16.17 -16.40 5.08
C GLU A 276 -16.86 -15.91 3.80
N LYS A 277 -18.08 -15.40 3.89
CA LYS A 277 -18.78 -14.75 2.76
C LYS A 277 -17.97 -13.58 2.22
N SER A 278 -17.50 -12.67 3.07
CA SER A 278 -16.69 -11.50 2.65
C SER A 278 -15.42 -11.95 1.91
N LYS A 279 -14.72 -12.97 2.41
CA LYS A 279 -13.55 -13.55 1.73
C LYS A 279 -13.90 -14.12 0.34
N GLN A 280 -15.02 -14.83 0.23
CA GLN A 280 -15.46 -15.40 -1.04
C GLN A 280 -15.89 -14.29 -2.02
N ASP A 281 -16.58 -13.26 -1.56
CA ASP A 281 -16.98 -12.12 -2.38
C ASP A 281 -15.75 -11.40 -2.96
N LYS A 282 -14.70 -11.20 -2.16
CA LYS A 282 -13.40 -10.67 -2.63
C LYS A 282 -12.76 -11.55 -3.70
N LYS A 283 -12.73 -12.85 -3.48
CA LYS A 283 -12.17 -13.80 -4.45
C LYS A 283 -12.93 -13.75 -5.77
N VAL A 284 -14.26 -13.68 -5.73
CA VAL A 284 -15.11 -13.54 -6.91
C VAL A 284 -14.83 -12.21 -7.62
N GLU A 285 -14.70 -11.10 -6.90
CA GLU A 285 -14.41 -9.80 -7.51
C GLU A 285 -13.01 -9.78 -8.17
N LYS A 286 -12.00 -10.36 -7.51
CA LYS A 286 -10.66 -10.52 -8.07
C LYS A 286 -10.70 -11.32 -9.37
N LEU A 287 -11.39 -12.44 -9.39
CA LEU A 287 -11.55 -13.26 -10.61
C LEU A 287 -12.30 -12.50 -11.72
N ARG A 288 -13.30 -11.70 -11.37
CA ARG A 288 -14.01 -10.85 -12.32
C ARG A 288 -13.11 -9.77 -12.92
N ARG A 289 -12.24 -9.14 -12.11
CA ARG A 289 -11.24 -8.16 -12.59
C ARG A 289 -10.23 -8.83 -13.52
N ALA A 290 -9.69 -9.98 -13.13
CA ALA A 290 -8.76 -10.75 -13.95
C ALA A 290 -9.39 -11.17 -15.30
N LYS A 291 -10.64 -11.65 -15.28
CA LYS A 291 -11.40 -11.99 -16.49
C LYS A 291 -11.54 -10.78 -17.43
N ARG A 292 -11.97 -9.62 -16.91
CA ARG A 292 -12.10 -8.40 -17.72
C ARG A 292 -10.76 -7.96 -18.33
N ALA A 293 -9.68 -8.03 -17.56
CA ALA A 293 -8.35 -7.70 -18.04
C ALA A 293 -7.91 -8.64 -19.16
N TYR A 294 -8.12 -9.95 -19.00
CA TYR A 294 -7.83 -10.95 -20.02
C TYR A 294 -8.65 -10.71 -21.30
N GLU A 295 -9.96 -10.47 -21.19
CA GLU A 295 -10.85 -10.19 -22.32
C GLU A 295 -10.40 -8.92 -23.08
N SER A 296 -10.05 -7.85 -22.37
CA SER A 296 -9.52 -6.61 -22.96
C SER A 296 -8.18 -6.84 -23.68
N ASP A 297 -7.28 -7.60 -23.08
CA ASP A 297 -5.98 -7.91 -23.66
C ASP A 297 -6.12 -8.84 -24.88
N TRP A 298 -7.04 -9.81 -24.83
CA TRP A 298 -7.37 -10.66 -25.95
C TRP A 298 -7.92 -9.84 -27.12
N GLN A 299 -8.85 -8.92 -26.89
CA GLN A 299 -9.41 -8.04 -27.93
C GLN A 299 -8.32 -7.18 -28.58
N ARG A 300 -7.42 -6.59 -27.78
CA ARG A 300 -6.28 -5.80 -28.30
C ARG A 300 -5.35 -6.64 -29.17
N ARG A 301 -5.02 -7.87 -28.73
CA ARG A 301 -4.17 -8.77 -29.48
C ARG A 301 -4.84 -9.24 -30.77
N HIS A 302 -6.13 -9.52 -30.73
CA HIS A 302 -6.89 -9.93 -31.89
C HIS A 302 -6.99 -8.80 -32.94
N ALA A 303 -7.33 -7.59 -32.54
CA ALA A 303 -7.32 -6.42 -33.42
C ALA A 303 -5.94 -6.15 -34.05
N ARG A 304 -4.87 -6.29 -33.27
CA ARG A 304 -3.52 -6.16 -33.77
C ARG A 304 -3.15 -7.25 -34.78
N TYR A 305 -3.58 -8.48 -34.53
CA TYR A 305 -3.40 -9.57 -35.48
C TYR A 305 -4.10 -9.30 -36.82
N GLU A 306 -5.35 -8.86 -36.80
CA GLU A 306 -6.11 -8.50 -38.03
C GLU A 306 -5.45 -7.34 -38.79
N GLU A 307 -4.98 -6.32 -38.08
CA GLU A 307 -4.20 -5.22 -38.67
C GLU A 307 -2.97 -5.73 -39.39
N LEU A 308 -2.20 -6.62 -38.74
CA LEU A 308 -0.99 -7.19 -39.30
C LEU A 308 -1.29 -8.10 -40.50
N GLN A 309 -2.36 -8.87 -40.47
CA GLN A 309 -2.80 -9.68 -41.61
C GLN A 309 -3.20 -8.79 -42.80
N THR A 310 -3.84 -7.68 -42.56
CA THR A 310 -4.17 -6.71 -43.59
C THR A 310 -2.94 -6.04 -44.17
N LYS A 311 -1.98 -5.64 -43.35
CA LYS A 311 -0.68 -5.13 -43.80
C LYS A 311 0.07 -6.15 -44.63
N LYS A 312 0.10 -7.41 -44.18
CA LYS A 312 0.74 -8.51 -44.93
C LYS A 312 0.16 -8.65 -46.32
N ARG A 313 -1.17 -8.74 -46.45
CA ARG A 313 -1.86 -8.82 -47.73
C ARG A 313 -1.54 -7.63 -48.63
N ASN A 314 -1.50 -6.42 -48.09
CA ASN A 314 -1.14 -5.24 -48.86
C ASN A 314 0.30 -5.28 -49.38
N TYR A 315 1.25 -5.72 -48.54
CA TYR A 315 2.66 -5.87 -48.96
C TYR A 315 2.83 -6.97 -50.00
N GLU A 316 2.14 -8.10 -49.88
CA GLU A 316 2.17 -9.19 -50.88
C GLU A 316 1.62 -8.68 -52.24
N ARG A 317 0.54 -7.87 -52.22
CA ARG A 317 0.03 -7.23 -53.41
C ARG A 317 1.02 -6.24 -54.02
N LEU A 318 1.69 -5.40 -53.24
CA LEU A 318 2.68 -4.46 -53.71
C LEU A 318 3.89 -5.18 -54.30
N LEU A 319 4.34 -6.26 -53.65
CA LEU A 319 5.43 -7.09 -54.18
C LEU A 319 5.09 -7.72 -55.54
N SER A 320 3.86 -8.20 -55.71
CA SER A 320 3.41 -8.75 -56.98
C SER A 320 3.31 -7.69 -58.08
N LEU A 321 2.89 -6.48 -57.76
CA LEU A 321 2.85 -5.35 -58.70
C LEU A 321 4.29 -4.96 -59.13
N ASN A 322 5.19 -4.76 -58.15
CA ASN A 322 6.60 -4.44 -58.42
C ASN A 322 7.26 -5.51 -59.29
N ALA A 323 7.02 -6.78 -58.99
CA ALA A 323 7.55 -7.88 -59.82
C ALA A 323 7.01 -7.90 -61.24
N SER A 324 5.76 -7.44 -61.42
CA SER A 324 5.13 -7.26 -62.75
C SER A 324 5.76 -6.08 -63.51
N ASP A 325 5.97 -4.97 -62.81
CA ASP A 325 6.57 -3.76 -63.37
C ASP A 325 8.03 -4.00 -63.80
N VAL A 326 8.83 -4.67 -62.96
CA VAL A 326 10.20 -5.08 -63.28
C VAL A 326 10.24 -5.96 -64.52
N ARG A 327 9.37 -6.98 -64.64
CA ARG A 327 9.26 -7.80 -65.83
C ARG A 327 8.83 -7.01 -67.07
N GLY A 328 8.00 -6.00 -66.90
CA GLY A 328 7.58 -5.06 -67.94
C GLY A 328 8.79 -4.25 -68.46
N LEU A 329 9.61 -3.73 -67.58
CA LEU A 329 10.82 -2.99 -67.89
C LEU A 329 11.83 -3.87 -68.63
N GLU A 330 12.10 -5.08 -68.14
CA GLU A 330 12.99 -6.05 -68.76
C GLU A 330 12.56 -6.42 -70.18
N ARG A 331 11.27 -6.66 -70.42
CA ARG A 331 10.71 -6.88 -71.76
C ARG A 331 10.83 -5.66 -72.69
N GLY A 332 10.83 -4.46 -72.12
CA GLY A 332 11.09 -3.21 -72.85
C GLY A 332 12.57 -2.94 -73.16
N GLY A 333 13.46 -3.85 -72.80
CA GLY A 333 14.90 -3.72 -73.08
C GLY A 333 15.66 -2.86 -72.10
N PHE A 334 15.08 -2.59 -70.91
CA PHE A 334 15.73 -1.81 -69.86
C PHE A 334 16.45 -2.73 -68.93
N THR A 335 17.68 -2.37 -68.56
CA THR A 335 18.49 -3.08 -67.55
C THR A 335 18.70 -2.16 -66.37
N ALA A 336 18.67 -2.73 -65.15
CA ALA A 336 19.00 -2.01 -63.94
C ALA A 336 20.51 -1.65 -63.96
N ASP A 337 20.84 -0.52 -63.31
CA ASP A 337 22.24 -0.15 -63.06
C ASP A 337 22.88 -1.06 -61.99
N ALA A 338 24.14 -0.82 -61.66
CA ALA A 338 24.90 -1.60 -60.67
C ALA A 338 24.30 -1.51 -59.24
N GLU A 339 23.42 -0.56 -58.98
CA GLU A 339 22.69 -0.34 -57.73
C GLU A 339 21.26 -0.90 -57.75
N GLY A 340 20.87 -1.58 -58.86
CA GLY A 340 19.53 -2.16 -59.03
C GLY A 340 18.45 -1.14 -59.41
N LYS A 341 18.81 0.08 -59.81
CA LYS A 341 17.86 1.12 -60.25
C LYS A 341 17.71 1.07 -61.77
N TYR A 342 16.46 1.09 -62.21
CA TYR A 342 16.13 1.27 -63.60
C TYR A 342 16.13 2.74 -63.99
N PRO A 343 16.55 3.10 -65.18
CA PRO A 343 16.42 4.48 -65.67
C PRO A 343 14.94 4.90 -65.67
N SER A 344 14.59 5.94 -64.93
CA SER A 344 13.23 6.43 -64.79
C SER A 344 13.00 7.66 -65.67
N THR A 345 12.41 7.48 -66.85
CA THR A 345 11.89 8.60 -67.61
C THR A 345 10.35 8.52 -67.63
N VAL A 346 9.71 9.63 -67.35
CA VAL A 346 8.27 9.75 -67.41
C VAL A 346 7.88 10.62 -68.60
N THR A 347 7.16 10.09 -69.54
CA THR A 347 6.58 10.86 -70.63
C THR A 347 5.15 11.26 -70.26
N VAL A 348 4.91 12.54 -70.23
CA VAL A 348 3.61 13.16 -69.93
C VAL A 348 3.06 13.86 -71.16
N SER A 349 1.80 13.57 -71.50
CA SER A 349 1.08 14.29 -72.56
C SER A 349 -0.37 14.57 -72.18
N ALA A 350 -1.01 15.54 -72.82
CA ALA A 350 -2.46 15.61 -72.77
C ALA A 350 -3.04 14.46 -73.64
N LYS A 351 -4.18 13.89 -73.21
CA LYS A 351 -4.73 12.66 -73.80
C LYS A 351 -5.02 12.76 -75.29
N ASP A 352 -5.40 13.93 -75.76
CA ASP A 352 -5.80 14.15 -77.16
C ASP A 352 -4.90 15.18 -77.85
N ASP A 353 -3.75 15.49 -77.28
CA ASP A 353 -2.81 16.50 -77.81
C ASP A 353 -1.37 16.00 -77.75
N TYR A 354 -0.95 15.32 -78.81
CA TYR A 354 0.41 14.76 -78.97
C TYR A 354 1.50 15.83 -79.00
N SER A 355 1.16 17.09 -79.26
CA SER A 355 2.14 18.19 -79.23
C SER A 355 2.58 18.56 -77.81
N SER A 356 1.78 18.20 -76.81
CA SER A 356 2.09 18.41 -75.41
C SER A 356 3.02 17.36 -74.82
N ARG A 357 3.47 16.37 -75.59
CA ARG A 357 4.29 15.24 -75.14
C ARG A 357 5.69 15.73 -74.70
N LYS A 358 6.00 15.53 -73.42
CA LYS A 358 7.31 15.83 -72.84
C LYS A 358 7.77 14.66 -72.01
N THR A 359 9.08 14.33 -72.11
CA THR A 359 9.72 13.28 -71.34
C THR A 359 10.63 13.91 -70.28
N PHE A 360 10.50 13.45 -69.05
CA PHE A 360 11.22 13.95 -67.90
C PHE A 360 12.02 12.84 -67.22
N GLU A 361 13.25 13.17 -66.84
CA GLU A 361 14.12 12.27 -66.05
C GLU A 361 13.90 12.41 -64.55
N LYS A 362 13.30 13.52 -64.13
CA LYS A 362 13.05 13.81 -62.71
C LYS A 362 11.56 13.81 -62.40
N PRO A 363 11.09 12.99 -61.43
CA PRO A 363 9.65 12.90 -61.08
C PRO A 363 9.07 14.25 -60.66
N LYS A 364 9.87 15.14 -60.06
CA LYS A 364 9.41 16.47 -59.58
C LYS A 364 9.07 17.37 -60.78
N GLU A 365 9.86 17.32 -61.86
CA GLU A 365 9.61 18.09 -63.08
C GLU A 365 8.41 17.57 -63.82
N ALA A 366 8.25 16.25 -63.90
CA ALA A 366 7.06 15.64 -64.44
C ALA A 366 5.80 16.02 -63.67
N GLY A 367 5.85 16.02 -62.35
CA GLY A 367 4.75 16.44 -61.46
C GLY A 367 4.34 17.90 -61.67
N ALA A 368 5.31 18.81 -61.85
CA ALA A 368 5.04 20.20 -62.15
C ALA A 368 4.35 20.36 -63.49
N TYR A 369 4.76 19.64 -64.51
CA TYR A 369 4.11 19.66 -65.83
C TYR A 369 2.72 19.05 -65.84
N ILE A 370 2.52 17.95 -65.11
CA ILE A 370 1.19 17.38 -64.88
C ILE A 370 0.27 18.43 -64.28
N HIS A 371 0.71 19.13 -63.29
CA HIS A 371 -0.07 20.17 -62.61
C HIS A 371 -0.43 21.34 -63.57
N GLU A 372 0.49 21.71 -64.46
CA GLU A 372 0.27 22.71 -65.48
C GLU A 372 -0.82 22.30 -66.47
N LEU A 373 -0.78 21.05 -66.96
CA LEU A 373 -1.77 20.47 -67.85
C LEU A 373 -3.14 20.36 -67.17
N LEU A 374 -3.19 19.98 -65.94
CA LEU A 374 -4.42 19.88 -65.13
C LEU A 374 -5.04 21.28 -64.90
N LYS A 375 -4.25 22.31 -64.68
CA LYS A 375 -4.75 23.70 -64.61
C LYS A 375 -5.40 24.18 -65.90
N GLN A 376 -4.97 23.63 -67.03
CA GLN A 376 -5.57 23.92 -68.36
C GLN A 376 -6.79 23.02 -68.65
N ASN A 377 -7.32 22.29 -67.65
CA ASN A 377 -8.42 21.34 -67.81
C ASN A 377 -8.17 20.20 -68.85
N LYS A 378 -6.90 19.92 -69.12
CA LYS A 378 -6.53 18.87 -70.06
C LYS A 378 -6.47 17.52 -69.31
N ARG A 379 -6.97 16.43 -69.92
CA ARG A 379 -6.76 15.09 -69.40
C ARG A 379 -5.33 14.65 -69.63
N VAL A 380 -4.63 14.27 -68.57
CA VAL A 380 -3.23 13.86 -68.66
C VAL A 380 -3.12 12.36 -68.93
N GLN A 381 -2.30 11.99 -69.85
CA GLN A 381 -1.91 10.61 -70.13
C GLN A 381 -0.43 10.44 -69.80
N LEU A 382 -0.13 9.46 -69.02
CA LEU A 382 1.23 9.05 -68.69
C LEU A 382 1.59 7.85 -69.56
N SER A 383 2.67 7.94 -70.27
CA SER A 383 3.23 6.84 -71.07
C SER A 383 4.71 6.73 -70.80
N GLY A 384 5.18 5.50 -70.66
CA GLY A 384 6.58 5.22 -70.42
C GLY A 384 6.96 5.52 -68.97
N PHE A 385 6.49 4.71 -68.06
CA PHE A 385 7.23 4.51 -66.85
C PHE A 385 8.44 3.69 -67.18
N GLN A 386 9.58 4.28 -67.14
CA GLN A 386 10.85 3.67 -67.17
C GLN A 386 11.59 4.03 -65.89
#